data_6d375a6a4cdba0411bf949bf4020254f
#
_entry.id   6d375a6a4cdba0411bf949bf4020254f
#
_cell.length_a   1.000
_cell.length_b   1.000
_cell.length_c   1.000
_cell.angle_alpha   90.00
_cell.angle_beta   90.00
_cell.angle_gamma   90.00
#
_symmetry.space_group_name_H-M   'P 1'
#
loop_
_entity.id
_entity.type
_entity.pdbx_description
1 polymer ?
#
loop_
_entity_poly.entity_id
_entity_poly.type
_entity_poly.pdbx_seq_one_letter_code
_entity_poly.pdbx_strand_id
1 'polypeptide(L)'
;MLDPGFLKQLRLIVTDDGLRTSDAQRHAYASDAYTLEKAPPGAIVLPSSTEQVAAIVKLCRSHGVPIVPRGAGTGLAGGAMARENMVLLCLSRMNRILKVDIPNRRVHAEAGVVNTTLTKAVAP
;
A
#
# COMPACT_ATOMS: atom_id res chain seq x y z
N MET A 1 15.16 11.95 -3.29
CA MET A 1 13.94 12.21 -4.09
C MET A 1 13.90 11.24 -5.26
N LEU A 2 12.73 10.70 -5.63
CA LEU A 2 12.58 9.76 -6.76
C LEU A 2 12.69 10.49 -8.10
N ASP A 3 13.21 9.80 -9.11
CA ASP A 3 13.35 10.34 -10.47
C ASP A 3 12.00 10.69 -11.12
N PRO A 4 11.85 11.85 -11.79
CA PRO A 4 10.59 12.23 -12.46
C PRO A 4 10.14 11.24 -13.54
N GLY A 5 11.07 10.64 -14.29
CA GLY A 5 10.76 9.62 -15.29
C GLY A 5 10.18 8.34 -14.66
N PHE A 6 10.73 7.92 -13.53
CA PHE A 6 10.19 6.81 -12.74
C PHE A 6 8.77 7.11 -12.23
N LEU A 7 8.53 8.31 -11.68
CA LEU A 7 7.20 8.72 -11.21
C LEU A 7 6.17 8.74 -12.34
N LYS A 8 6.58 9.16 -13.55
CA LYS A 8 5.72 9.11 -14.75
C LYS A 8 5.33 7.68 -15.11
N GLN A 9 6.25 6.72 -15.00
CA GLN A 9 5.96 5.31 -15.23
C GLN A 9 5.02 4.72 -14.17
N LEU A 10 5.20 5.06 -12.89
CA LEU A 10 4.26 4.69 -11.82
C LEU A 10 2.84 5.19 -12.11
N ARG A 11 2.71 6.43 -12.60
CA ARG A 11 1.42 7.04 -12.97
C ARG A 11 0.69 6.28 -14.07
N LEU A 12 1.41 5.71 -15.04
CA LEU A 12 0.82 4.87 -16.08
C LEU A 12 0.25 3.55 -15.56
N ILE A 13 0.79 3.04 -14.44
CA ILE A 13 0.31 1.78 -13.83
C ILE A 13 -0.95 2.03 -12.98
N VAL A 14 -0.94 3.06 -12.11
CA VAL A 14 -2.00 3.26 -11.10
C VAL A 14 -2.93 4.43 -11.38
N THR A 15 -2.73 5.14 -12.48
CA THR A 15 -3.40 6.39 -12.83
C THR A 15 -3.14 7.53 -11.83
N ASP A 16 -3.59 8.76 -12.12
CA ASP A 16 -3.41 9.92 -11.23
C ASP A 16 -4.07 9.70 -9.86
N ASP A 17 -5.18 9.00 -9.85
CA ASP A 17 -5.96 8.70 -8.66
C ASP A 17 -5.28 7.68 -7.72
N GLY A 18 -4.35 6.88 -8.24
CA GLY A 18 -3.58 5.89 -7.49
C GLY A 18 -2.18 6.35 -7.07
N LEU A 19 -1.72 7.54 -7.47
CA LEU A 19 -0.39 8.05 -7.15
C LEU A 19 -0.48 9.32 -6.28
N ARG A 20 0.31 9.39 -5.22
CA ARG A 20 0.44 10.54 -4.32
C ARG A 20 1.90 10.97 -4.25
N THR A 21 2.18 12.23 -4.62
CA THR A 21 3.56 12.75 -4.69
C THR A 21 3.69 14.17 -4.12
N SER A 22 2.58 14.89 -3.86
CA SER A 22 2.66 16.22 -3.25
C SER A 22 3.14 16.12 -1.80
N ASP A 23 3.82 17.15 -1.32
CA ASP A 23 4.36 17.19 0.04
C ASP A 23 3.28 16.95 1.10
N ALA A 24 2.11 17.58 0.97
CA ALA A 24 1.00 17.37 1.88
C ALA A 24 0.54 15.89 1.92
N GLN A 25 0.44 15.25 0.76
CA GLN A 25 0.09 13.83 0.66
C GLN A 25 1.17 12.94 1.26
N ARG A 26 2.46 13.22 0.99
CA ARG A 26 3.59 12.45 1.52
C ARG A 26 3.66 12.54 3.05
N HIS A 27 3.43 13.73 3.62
CA HIS A 27 3.41 13.92 5.07
C HIS A 27 2.24 13.20 5.75
N ALA A 28 1.09 13.07 5.11
CA ALA A 28 -0.03 12.28 5.62
C ALA A 28 0.28 10.78 5.81
N TYR A 29 1.31 10.27 5.13
CA TYR A 29 1.78 8.88 5.24
C TYR A 29 3.15 8.76 5.90
N ALA A 30 3.65 9.82 6.52
CA ALA A 30 5.00 9.88 7.09
C ALA A 30 5.18 9.02 8.35
N SER A 31 4.11 8.55 8.98
CA SER A 31 4.15 7.65 10.12
C SER A 31 3.14 6.50 9.99
N ASP A 32 3.34 5.45 10.75
CA ASP A 32 2.31 4.47 11.10
C ASP A 32 1.84 4.74 12.54
N ALA A 33 1.29 3.73 13.24
CA ALA A 33 0.90 3.91 14.64
C ALA A 33 2.11 4.04 15.60
N TYR A 34 3.32 3.74 15.13
CA TYR A 34 4.56 4.10 15.81
C TYR A 34 4.89 5.57 15.51
N THR A 35 4.42 6.46 16.38
CA THR A 35 4.44 7.91 16.14
C THR A 35 5.73 8.63 16.54
N LEU A 36 6.72 7.92 17.09
CA LEU A 36 7.98 8.50 17.56
C LEU A 36 8.89 8.97 16.41
N GLU A 37 8.77 8.37 15.24
CA GLU A 37 9.49 8.78 14.05
C GLU A 37 8.54 9.19 12.94
N LYS A 38 8.97 10.13 12.11
CA LYS A 38 8.25 10.57 10.91
C LYS A 38 9.21 10.64 9.74
N ALA A 39 8.89 9.96 8.66
CA ALA A 39 9.66 10.00 7.43
C ALA A 39 8.69 10.01 6.24
N PRO A 40 8.60 11.12 5.46
CA PRO A 40 7.74 11.14 4.29
C PRO A 40 8.31 10.20 3.22
N PRO A 41 7.49 9.33 2.62
CA PRO A 41 7.91 8.48 1.50
C PRO A 41 8.23 9.31 0.25
N GLY A 42 9.00 8.76 -0.68
CA GLY A 42 9.26 9.39 -1.98
C GLY A 42 8.00 9.49 -2.85
N ALA A 43 7.19 8.44 -2.82
CA ALA A 43 5.85 8.41 -3.42
C ALA A 43 4.99 7.37 -2.70
N ILE A 44 3.67 7.55 -2.74
CA ILE A 44 2.69 6.57 -2.30
C ILE A 44 1.94 6.07 -3.53
N VAL A 45 1.84 4.75 -3.68
CA VAL A 45 1.04 4.10 -4.71
C VAL A 45 -0.09 3.29 -4.08
N LEU A 46 -1.30 3.43 -4.64
CA LEU A 46 -2.51 2.76 -4.18
C LEU A 46 -3.06 1.88 -5.32
N PRO A 47 -2.49 0.70 -5.55
CA PRO A 47 -3.01 -0.22 -6.55
C PRO A 47 -4.40 -0.73 -6.19
N SER A 48 -5.18 -1.06 -7.22
CA SER A 48 -6.51 -1.65 -7.09
C SER A 48 -6.57 -3.12 -7.51
N SER A 49 -5.44 -3.68 -8.00
CA SER A 49 -5.37 -5.07 -8.43
C SER A 49 -3.99 -5.70 -8.23
N THR A 50 -3.94 -7.01 -8.22
CA THR A 50 -2.70 -7.81 -8.13
C THR A 50 -1.77 -7.53 -9.31
N GLU A 51 -2.31 -7.33 -10.50
CA GLU A 51 -1.56 -7.00 -11.72
C GLU A 51 -0.83 -5.67 -11.58
N GLN A 52 -1.50 -4.65 -11.02
CA GLN A 52 -0.87 -3.37 -10.73
C GLN A 52 0.25 -3.51 -9.68
N VAL A 53 0.02 -4.29 -8.62
CA VAL A 53 1.07 -4.59 -7.62
C VAL A 53 2.28 -5.23 -8.29
N ALA A 54 2.07 -6.25 -9.13
CA ALA A 54 3.15 -6.93 -9.83
C ALA A 54 3.93 -5.98 -10.77
N ALA A 55 3.23 -5.10 -11.48
CA ALA A 55 3.85 -4.10 -12.36
C ALA A 55 4.67 -3.08 -11.57
N ILE A 56 4.15 -2.58 -10.43
CA ILE A 56 4.87 -1.67 -9.53
C ILE A 56 6.15 -2.32 -9.01
N VAL A 57 6.06 -3.57 -8.52
CA VAL A 57 7.22 -4.29 -7.99
C VAL A 57 8.30 -4.48 -9.06
N LYS A 58 7.92 -4.87 -10.28
CA LYS A 58 8.86 -5.01 -11.41
C LYS A 58 9.53 -3.68 -11.76
N LEU A 59 8.75 -2.59 -11.82
CA LEU A 59 9.26 -1.25 -12.11
C LEU A 59 10.23 -0.78 -11.03
N CYS A 60 9.88 -0.90 -9.77
CA CYS A 60 10.74 -0.53 -8.65
C CYS A 60 12.05 -1.32 -8.66
N ARG A 61 11.96 -2.64 -8.90
CA ARG A 61 13.14 -3.51 -9.01
C ARG A 61 14.07 -3.06 -10.14
N SER A 62 13.55 -2.75 -11.32
CA SER A 62 14.37 -2.33 -12.48
C SER A 62 15.09 -0.99 -12.26
N HIS A 63 14.57 -0.13 -11.37
CA HIS A 63 15.17 1.16 -11.01
C HIS A 63 15.93 1.14 -9.67
N GLY A 64 16.03 -0.02 -9.00
CA GLY A 64 16.67 -0.12 -7.69
C GLY A 64 15.97 0.67 -6.58
N VAL A 65 14.67 0.94 -6.72
CA VAL A 65 13.86 1.69 -5.76
C VAL A 65 13.26 0.73 -4.73
N PRO A 66 13.57 0.89 -3.42
CA PRO A 66 12.99 0.06 -2.38
C PRO A 66 11.49 0.30 -2.22
N ILE A 67 10.78 -0.76 -1.80
CA ILE A 67 9.33 -0.74 -1.56
C ILE A 67 9.06 -1.05 -0.09
N VAL A 68 8.14 -0.31 0.51
CA VAL A 68 7.58 -0.61 1.82
C VAL A 68 6.08 -0.88 1.65
N PRO A 69 5.60 -2.10 1.96
CA PRO A 69 4.17 -2.39 1.92
C PRO A 69 3.45 -1.80 3.13
N ARG A 70 2.21 -1.32 2.92
CA ARG A 70 1.36 -0.76 3.97
C ARG A 70 -0.09 -1.21 3.78
N GLY A 71 -0.69 -1.71 4.84
CA GLY A 71 -2.14 -1.85 4.97
C GLY A 71 -2.78 -0.57 5.51
N ALA A 72 -3.43 -0.65 6.67
CA ALA A 72 -4.02 0.51 7.34
C ALA A 72 -3.00 1.38 8.12
N GLY A 73 -1.76 0.94 8.25
CA GLY A 73 -0.72 1.67 9.00
C GLY A 73 -0.91 1.62 10.52
N THR A 74 -1.53 0.57 11.02
CA THR A 74 -1.82 0.38 12.47
C THR A 74 -0.72 -0.37 13.22
N GLY A 75 0.36 -0.77 12.55
CA GLY A 75 1.51 -1.43 13.17
C GLY A 75 2.27 -0.50 14.12
N LEU A 76 2.81 -1.07 15.20
CA LEU A 76 3.50 -0.34 16.27
C LEU A 76 5.03 -0.45 16.20
N ALA A 77 5.57 -1.09 15.16
CA ALA A 77 6.99 -1.39 15.03
C ALA A 77 7.72 -0.57 13.94
N GLY A 78 7.05 0.43 13.35
CA GLY A 78 7.63 1.23 12.27
C GLY A 78 7.75 0.49 10.93
N GLY A 79 7.21 -0.72 10.80
CA GLY A 79 7.35 -1.56 9.60
C GLY A 79 6.65 -1.02 8.33
N ALA A 80 5.74 -0.08 8.48
CA ALA A 80 5.03 0.57 7.37
C ALA A 80 5.56 1.99 7.07
N MET A 81 6.76 2.33 7.55
CA MET A 81 7.40 3.63 7.31
C MET A 81 8.37 3.54 6.12
N ALA A 82 8.16 4.38 5.13
CA ALA A 82 9.07 4.54 3.99
C ALA A 82 9.82 5.87 4.08
N ARG A 83 10.96 5.96 3.42
CA ARG A 83 11.79 7.16 3.32
C ARG A 83 11.68 7.80 1.94
N GLU A 84 12.27 9.00 1.76
CA GLU A 84 12.20 9.80 0.52
C GLU A 84 12.71 9.10 -0.75
N ASN A 85 13.55 8.09 -0.60
CA ASN A 85 14.06 7.29 -1.72
C ASN A 85 13.26 6.00 -1.95
N MET A 86 12.14 5.81 -1.27
CA MET A 86 11.33 4.60 -1.29
C MET A 86 9.91 4.87 -1.79
N VAL A 87 9.28 3.83 -2.33
CA VAL A 87 7.86 3.80 -2.65
C VAL A 87 7.09 3.15 -1.51
N LEU A 88 6.06 3.83 -1.00
CA LEU A 88 5.09 3.26 -0.08
C LEU A 88 3.96 2.61 -0.89
N LEU A 89 3.88 1.29 -0.85
CA LEU A 89 2.85 0.49 -1.54
C LEU A 89 1.65 0.28 -0.59
N CYS A 90 0.65 1.14 -0.70
CA CYS A 90 -0.53 1.11 0.16
C CYS A 90 -1.64 0.26 -0.46
N LEU A 91 -2.00 -0.85 0.19
CA LEU A 91 -2.94 -1.85 -0.33
C LEU A 91 -4.40 -1.59 0.06
N SER A 92 -4.71 -0.45 0.67
CA SER A 92 -6.06 -0.14 1.20
C SER A 92 -7.19 -0.14 0.17
N ARG A 93 -6.89 0.00 -1.13
CA ARG A 93 -7.87 -0.10 -2.22
C ARG A 93 -8.21 -1.54 -2.61
N MET A 94 -7.38 -2.50 -2.25
CA MET A 94 -7.59 -3.94 -2.46
C MET A 94 -8.31 -4.52 -1.24
N ASN A 95 -9.61 -4.23 -1.09
CA ASN A 95 -10.37 -4.46 0.14
C ASN A 95 -11.60 -5.36 -0.03
N ARG A 96 -11.63 -6.21 -1.05
CA ARG A 96 -12.74 -7.13 -1.31
C ARG A 96 -12.57 -8.45 -0.56
N ILE A 97 -13.69 -8.97 -0.01
CA ILE A 97 -13.80 -10.35 0.42
C ILE A 97 -14.20 -11.17 -0.81
N LEU A 98 -13.33 -12.10 -1.23
CA LEU A 98 -13.51 -12.86 -2.47
C LEU A 98 -14.31 -14.14 -2.26
N LYS A 99 -14.12 -14.82 -1.11
CA LYS A 99 -14.83 -16.04 -0.76
C LYS A 99 -14.86 -16.25 0.75
N VAL A 100 -16.00 -16.67 1.27
CA VAL A 100 -16.16 -17.16 2.65
C VAL A 100 -16.48 -18.65 2.59
N ASP A 101 -15.69 -19.46 3.28
CA ASP A 101 -15.82 -20.92 3.35
C ASP A 101 -15.97 -21.34 4.81
N ILE A 102 -17.18 -21.24 5.32
CA ILE A 102 -17.51 -21.54 6.73
C ILE A 102 -17.17 -22.98 7.10
N PRO A 103 -17.52 -24.03 6.29
CA PRO A 103 -17.19 -25.41 6.63
C PRO A 103 -15.70 -25.64 6.86
N ASN A 104 -14.84 -25.01 6.07
CA ASN A 104 -13.40 -25.13 6.17
C ASN A 104 -12.74 -24.03 7.02
N ARG A 105 -13.53 -23.14 7.62
CA ARG A 105 -13.07 -22.00 8.45
C ARG A 105 -12.04 -21.13 7.72
N ARG A 106 -12.30 -20.81 6.45
CA ARG A 106 -11.40 -20.02 5.61
C ARG A 106 -12.11 -18.81 5.01
N VAL A 107 -11.38 -17.72 4.89
CA VAL A 107 -11.78 -16.55 4.10
C VAL A 107 -10.68 -16.25 3.11
N HIS A 108 -11.03 -16.06 1.84
CA HIS A 108 -10.16 -15.54 0.80
C HIS A 108 -10.49 -14.06 0.60
N ALA A 109 -9.54 -13.19 0.89
CA ALA A 109 -9.72 -11.76 0.85
C ALA A 109 -8.49 -11.07 0.26
N GLU A 110 -8.68 -9.86 -0.28
CA GLU A 110 -7.59 -8.99 -0.70
C GLU A 110 -6.83 -8.45 0.52
N ALA A 111 -5.55 -8.11 0.32
CA ALA A 111 -4.63 -7.79 1.41
C ALA A 111 -4.94 -6.47 2.17
N GLY A 112 -5.78 -5.60 1.62
CA GLY A 112 -6.20 -4.34 2.24
C GLY A 112 -7.55 -4.43 2.99
N VAL A 113 -8.14 -5.62 3.12
CA VAL A 113 -9.39 -5.80 3.88
C VAL A 113 -9.15 -5.52 5.35
N VAL A 114 -10.01 -4.70 5.94
CA VAL A 114 -9.98 -4.40 7.38
C VAL A 114 -10.45 -5.61 8.18
N ASN A 115 -9.71 -6.00 9.22
CA ASN A 115 -9.98 -7.20 10.01
C ASN A 115 -11.40 -7.24 10.59
N THR A 116 -11.93 -6.12 11.07
CA THR A 116 -13.32 -6.05 11.57
C THR A 116 -14.36 -6.33 10.49
N THR A 117 -14.06 -6.03 9.22
CA THR A 117 -14.93 -6.38 8.09
C THR A 117 -14.96 -7.89 7.88
N LEU A 118 -13.81 -8.58 8.01
CA LEU A 118 -13.76 -10.04 7.98
C LEU A 118 -14.56 -10.66 9.12
N THR A 119 -14.38 -10.17 10.34
CA THR A 119 -15.13 -10.64 11.51
C THR A 119 -16.63 -10.54 11.29
N LYS A 120 -17.12 -9.39 10.78
CA LYS A 120 -18.56 -9.20 10.48
C LYS A 120 -19.08 -10.14 9.39
N ALA A 121 -18.24 -10.44 8.39
CA ALA A 121 -18.62 -11.31 7.27
C ALA A 121 -18.76 -12.78 7.66
N VAL A 122 -18.16 -13.22 8.77
CA VAL A 122 -18.21 -14.61 9.27
C VAL A 122 -18.97 -14.74 10.58
N ALA A 123 -19.47 -13.65 11.14
CA ALA A 123 -20.31 -13.69 12.34
C ALA A 123 -21.63 -14.42 12.05
N PRO A 124 -22.17 -15.21 13.03
CA PRO A 124 -23.46 -15.89 12.90
C PRO A 124 -24.62 -14.89 12.87
#